data_b710059900d8415afba1e356f5184bd0
#
_entry.id   b710059900d8415afba1e356f5184bd0
#
_cell.length_a   1.000
_cell.length_b   1.000
_cell.length_c   1.000
_cell.angle_alpha   90.00
_cell.angle_beta   90.00
_cell.angle_gamma   90.00
#
_symmetry.space_group_name_H-M   'P 1'
#
loop_
_entity.id
_entity.type
_entity.pdbx_description
1 polymer ?
#
loop_
_entity_poly.entity_id
_entity_poly.type
_entity_poly.pdbx_seq_one_letter_code
_entity_poly.pdbx_strand_id
1 'polypeptide(L)'
;TNICHPSMGNNETSGIVVTTALAQWLSKLKNRRYTYRIIFIPETIGSVAYIFLNKSKLKKRVKAGYVVVCVGDEKVYSFLSSKEANTLSDKAALYALNRYVKKFKYYNFLERGSDERQFCSPGIDLPICSIMRSKYGTYPEYHTSLDNLQFISGKGLYGSFKILKKTLEILEINFTYKNIYNSLCEPKLSNFNLRPPISFKKSYG
;
A
#
# COMPACT_ATOMS: atom_id res chain seq x y z
N THR A 1 7.05 1.95 8.95
CA THR A 1 6.32 1.69 10.20
C THR A 1 6.97 2.41 11.36
N ASN A 2 6.19 2.73 12.39
CA ASN A 2 6.61 3.48 13.57
C ASN A 2 7.26 2.57 14.62
N ILE A 3 8.14 3.13 15.46
CA ILE A 3 8.87 2.44 16.54
C ILE A 3 8.94 3.29 17.83
N CYS A 4 7.87 3.98 18.19
CA CYS A 4 7.87 4.94 19.31
C CYS A 4 6.94 4.58 20.48
N HIS A 5 6.03 3.63 20.34
CA HIS A 5 5.13 3.16 21.39
C HIS A 5 5.33 1.66 21.67
N PRO A 6 6.42 1.24 22.32
CA PRO A 6 6.85 -0.17 22.38
C PRO A 6 5.86 -1.09 23.07
N SER A 7 5.02 -0.57 23.95
CA SER A 7 4.00 -1.34 24.66
C SER A 7 2.67 -1.49 23.93
N MET A 8 2.50 -0.82 22.80
CA MET A 8 1.24 -0.84 22.02
C MET A 8 1.27 -2.00 21.01
N GLY A 9 0.36 -2.95 21.19
CA GLY A 9 0.30 -4.16 20.36
C GLY A 9 -0.14 -3.87 18.92
N ASN A 10 -1.32 -3.29 18.75
CA ASN A 10 -1.88 -2.99 17.44
C ASN A 10 -1.30 -1.72 16.81
N ASN A 11 -1.18 -0.66 17.63
CA ASN A 11 -0.72 0.64 17.13
C ASN A 11 0.69 0.57 16.54
N GLU A 12 1.64 -0.09 17.20
CA GLU A 12 3.06 -0.09 16.83
C GLU A 12 3.61 -1.48 16.48
N THR A 13 3.62 -2.39 17.47
CA THR A 13 4.32 -3.68 17.35
C THR A 13 3.81 -4.51 16.19
N SER A 14 2.51 -4.46 15.91
CA SER A 14 1.91 -5.14 14.75
C SER A 14 2.53 -4.70 13.43
N GLY A 15 2.77 -3.40 13.28
CA GLY A 15 3.41 -2.81 12.10
C GLY A 15 4.84 -3.32 11.90
N ILE A 16 5.61 -3.40 12.98
CA ILE A 16 6.99 -3.92 12.95
C ILE A 16 7.00 -5.38 12.49
N VAL A 17 6.14 -6.22 13.07
CA VAL A 17 6.04 -7.64 12.74
C VAL A 17 5.66 -7.85 11.27
N VAL A 18 4.59 -7.18 10.81
CA VAL A 18 4.12 -7.33 9.43
C VAL A 18 5.13 -6.78 8.43
N THR A 19 5.76 -5.64 8.73
CA THR A 19 6.78 -5.05 7.84
C THR A 19 8.04 -5.93 7.76
N THR A 20 8.46 -6.53 8.87
CA THR A 20 9.58 -7.48 8.90
C THR A 20 9.26 -8.73 8.07
N ALA A 21 8.06 -9.28 8.19
CA ALA A 21 7.62 -10.41 7.36
C ALA A 21 7.57 -10.06 5.87
N LEU A 22 7.13 -8.84 5.52
CA LEU A 22 7.18 -8.33 4.14
C LEU A 22 8.62 -8.19 3.65
N ALA A 23 9.53 -7.67 4.48
CA ALA A 23 10.94 -7.57 4.15
C ALA A 23 11.56 -8.94 3.84
N GLN A 24 11.28 -9.91 4.69
CA GLN A 24 11.74 -11.28 4.52
C GLN A 24 11.18 -11.92 3.24
N TRP A 25 9.90 -11.68 2.92
CA TRP A 25 9.32 -12.14 1.66
C TRP A 25 9.96 -11.44 0.46
N LEU A 26 10.09 -10.11 0.49
CA LEU A 26 10.72 -9.33 -0.58
C LEU A 26 12.17 -9.75 -0.84
N SER A 27 12.93 -10.09 0.19
CA SER A 27 14.34 -10.52 0.02
C SER A 27 14.47 -11.81 -0.81
N LYS A 28 13.44 -12.66 -0.79
CA LYS A 28 13.39 -13.92 -1.55
C LYS A 28 12.92 -13.76 -3.00
N LEU A 29 12.36 -12.60 -3.37
CA LEU A 29 11.92 -12.36 -4.73
C LEU A 29 13.12 -12.12 -5.66
N LYS A 30 13.19 -12.91 -6.73
CA LYS A 30 14.09 -12.70 -7.85
C LYS A 30 13.44 -11.74 -8.86
N ASN A 31 14.24 -10.97 -9.58
CA ASN A 31 13.78 -10.12 -10.70
C ASN A 31 12.72 -9.08 -10.32
N ARG A 32 12.90 -8.39 -9.18
CA ARG A 32 12.03 -7.28 -8.76
C ARG A 32 12.12 -6.11 -9.72
N ARG A 33 10.97 -5.56 -10.08
CA ARG A 33 10.87 -4.34 -10.88
C ARG A 33 11.27 -3.10 -10.09
N TYR A 34 10.96 -3.07 -8.80
CA TYR A 34 11.22 -1.94 -7.92
C TYR A 34 12.24 -2.26 -6.83
N THR A 35 12.96 -1.22 -6.41
CA THR A 35 13.72 -1.26 -5.16
C THR A 35 12.77 -0.92 -4.01
N TYR A 36 12.71 -1.77 -3.01
CA TYR A 36 11.94 -1.54 -1.79
C TYR A 36 12.83 -0.96 -0.71
N ARG A 37 12.38 0.13 -0.12
CA ARG A 37 13.00 0.73 1.04
C ARG A 37 12.07 0.56 2.23
N ILE A 38 12.53 -0.15 3.24
CA ILE A 38 11.82 -0.39 4.49
C ILE A 38 12.40 0.52 5.54
N ILE A 39 11.52 1.20 6.28
CA ILE A 39 11.90 2.25 7.22
C ILE A 39 11.21 1.97 8.55
N PHE A 40 12.01 1.85 9.61
CA PHE A 40 11.59 1.78 11.00
C PHE A 40 12.05 3.07 11.67
N ILE A 41 11.13 3.95 12.03
CA ILE A 41 11.45 5.28 12.56
C ILE A 41 10.45 5.69 13.65
N PRO A 42 10.85 6.54 14.60
CA PRO A 42 9.90 7.19 15.49
C PRO A 42 8.88 8.02 14.68
N GLU A 43 7.62 7.93 15.05
CA GLU A 43 6.56 8.68 14.39
C GLU A 43 6.84 10.19 14.44
N THR A 44 6.45 10.90 13.40
CA THR A 44 6.61 12.34 13.21
C THR A 44 8.07 12.81 13.23
N ILE A 45 8.78 12.73 14.36
CA ILE A 45 10.17 13.21 14.48
C ILE A 45 11.09 12.46 13.52
N GLY A 46 10.98 11.12 13.48
CA GLY A 46 11.78 10.30 12.59
C GLY A 46 11.47 10.54 11.13
N SER A 47 10.20 10.63 10.76
CA SER A 47 9.80 10.89 9.38
C SER A 47 10.21 12.29 8.91
N VAL A 48 10.09 13.31 9.75
CA VAL A 48 10.55 14.69 9.45
C VAL A 48 12.06 14.70 9.21
N ALA A 49 12.84 14.13 10.12
CA ALA A 49 14.30 14.03 9.97
C ALA A 49 14.69 13.24 8.71
N TYR A 50 14.03 12.12 8.48
CA TYR A 50 14.29 11.28 7.30
C TYR A 50 13.96 12.02 6.00
N ILE A 51 12.84 12.73 5.93
CA ILE A 51 12.44 13.55 4.77
C ILE A 51 13.46 14.66 4.56
N PHE A 52 13.85 15.38 5.62
CA PHE A 52 14.85 16.45 5.53
C PHE A 52 16.14 15.98 4.87
N LEU A 53 16.69 14.85 5.32
CA LEU A 53 17.93 14.30 4.82
C LEU A 53 17.83 13.69 3.40
N ASN A 54 16.63 13.31 2.96
CA ASN A 54 16.44 12.54 1.73
C ASN A 54 15.49 13.18 0.72
N LYS A 55 15.00 14.40 0.94
CA LYS A 55 13.94 15.07 0.17
C LYS A 55 14.08 14.89 -1.35
N SER A 56 15.19 15.34 -1.92
CA SER A 56 15.42 15.30 -3.36
C SER A 56 15.39 13.88 -3.93
N LYS A 57 15.99 12.93 -3.20
CA LYS A 57 16.02 11.52 -3.58
C LYS A 57 14.64 10.88 -3.51
N LEU A 58 13.88 11.18 -2.47
CA LEU A 58 12.52 10.68 -2.29
C LEU A 58 11.60 11.19 -3.40
N LYS A 59 11.57 12.50 -3.64
CA LYS A 59 10.74 13.09 -4.70
C LYS A 59 11.05 12.53 -6.09
N LYS A 60 12.31 12.27 -6.38
CA LYS A 60 12.72 11.72 -7.68
C LYS A 60 12.39 10.25 -7.85
N ARG A 61 12.47 9.44 -6.79
CA ARG A 61 12.51 7.98 -6.90
C ARG A 61 11.28 7.25 -6.36
N VAL A 62 10.57 7.80 -5.37
CA VAL A 62 9.41 7.13 -4.79
C VAL A 62 8.27 7.11 -5.80
N LYS A 63 7.80 5.91 -6.11
CA LYS A 63 6.67 5.68 -7.02
C LYS A 63 5.41 5.29 -6.27
N ALA A 64 5.57 4.61 -5.14
CA ALA A 64 4.50 4.21 -4.24
C ALA A 64 5.07 4.02 -2.83
N GLY A 65 4.22 4.15 -1.81
CA GLY A 65 4.60 3.84 -0.44
C GLY A 65 3.40 3.66 0.47
N TYR A 66 3.65 2.99 1.60
CA TYR A 66 2.62 2.62 2.57
C TYR A 66 3.10 2.86 3.98
N VAL A 67 2.29 3.54 4.79
CA VAL A 67 2.46 3.53 6.25
C VAL A 67 1.79 2.27 6.78
N VAL A 68 2.54 1.49 7.55
CA VAL A 68 2.10 0.20 8.10
C VAL A 68 2.04 0.31 9.62
N VAL A 69 0.86 0.58 10.14
CA VAL A 69 0.52 0.72 11.56
C VAL A 69 -0.88 0.17 11.79
N CYS A 70 -1.24 -0.18 13.00
CA CYS A 70 -2.58 -0.69 13.35
C CYS A 70 -2.99 -1.89 12.47
N VAL A 71 -2.16 -2.92 12.37
CA VAL A 71 -2.34 -4.03 11.43
C VAL A 71 -2.53 -5.40 12.10
N GLY A 72 -2.79 -5.44 13.42
CA GLY A 72 -2.81 -6.68 14.21
C GLY A 72 -4.18 -7.19 14.62
N ASP A 73 -5.23 -6.35 14.68
CA ASP A 73 -6.57 -6.75 15.11
C ASP A 73 -7.38 -7.47 14.01
N GLU A 74 -8.55 -8.02 14.36
CA GLU A 74 -9.44 -8.71 13.42
C GLU A 74 -10.73 -7.95 13.09
N LYS A 75 -10.96 -6.76 13.67
CA LYS A 75 -12.27 -6.09 13.60
C LYS A 75 -12.64 -5.67 12.18
N VAL A 76 -11.77 -4.94 11.48
CA VAL A 76 -12.06 -4.40 10.16
C VAL A 76 -10.77 -4.16 9.36
N TYR A 77 -10.85 -4.07 8.04
CA TYR A 77 -9.83 -3.46 7.21
C TYR A 77 -10.15 -1.99 6.98
N SER A 78 -9.10 -1.18 6.91
CA SER A 78 -9.20 0.25 6.68
C SER A 78 -8.19 0.68 5.62
N PHE A 79 -8.62 1.58 4.76
CA PHE A 79 -7.76 2.25 3.80
C PHE A 79 -7.84 3.75 4.06
N LEU A 80 -6.69 4.41 4.15
CA LEU A 80 -6.59 5.86 4.20
C LEU A 80 -5.81 6.34 2.98
N SER A 81 -6.45 7.20 2.18
CA SER A 81 -5.90 7.64 0.91
C SER A 81 -4.64 8.50 1.07
N SER A 82 -3.80 8.52 0.04
CA SER A 82 -2.79 9.56 -0.12
C SER A 82 -3.46 10.93 -0.30
N LYS A 83 -2.69 12.01 -0.24
CA LYS A 83 -3.19 13.38 -0.46
C LYS A 83 -3.93 13.53 -1.79
N GLU A 84 -3.40 12.95 -2.85
CA GLU A 84 -3.99 13.01 -4.20
C GLU A 84 -5.11 11.99 -4.44
N ALA A 85 -5.29 11.02 -3.54
CA ALA A 85 -6.30 9.95 -3.58
C ALA A 85 -6.38 9.14 -4.90
N ASN A 86 -5.43 9.32 -5.80
CA ASN A 86 -5.39 8.67 -7.13
C ASN A 86 -3.97 8.27 -7.54
N THR A 87 -3.06 8.15 -6.60
CA THR A 87 -1.68 7.75 -6.84
C THR A 87 -1.57 6.26 -7.16
N LEU A 88 -0.40 5.82 -7.58
CA LEU A 88 -0.13 4.39 -7.79
C LEU A 88 -0.31 3.59 -6.50
N SER A 89 0.04 4.17 -5.35
CA SER A 89 -0.20 3.55 -4.04
C SER A 89 -1.68 3.30 -3.79
N ASP A 90 -2.51 4.32 -4.00
CA ASP A 90 -3.97 4.23 -3.80
C ASP A 90 -4.58 3.17 -4.72
N LYS A 91 -4.23 3.20 -6.01
CA LYS A 91 -4.75 2.26 -7.00
C LYS A 91 -4.41 0.81 -6.67
N ALA A 92 -3.16 0.54 -6.31
CA ALA A 92 -2.73 -0.82 -5.96
C ALA A 92 -3.38 -1.31 -4.67
N ALA A 93 -3.47 -0.45 -3.65
CA ALA A 93 -4.11 -0.75 -2.37
C ALA A 93 -5.61 -1.03 -2.54
N LEU A 94 -6.33 -0.14 -3.22
CA LEU A 94 -7.76 -0.28 -3.46
C LEU A 94 -8.08 -1.52 -4.30
N TYR A 95 -7.28 -1.80 -5.34
CA TYR A 95 -7.45 -3.02 -6.12
C TYR A 95 -7.28 -4.27 -5.24
N ALA A 96 -6.25 -4.32 -4.40
CA ALA A 96 -6.04 -5.44 -3.49
C ALA A 96 -7.20 -5.59 -2.48
N LEU A 97 -7.62 -4.50 -1.87
CA LEU A 97 -8.73 -4.52 -0.89
C LEU A 97 -10.04 -4.96 -1.55
N ASN A 98 -10.42 -4.36 -2.69
CA ASN A 98 -11.65 -4.72 -3.40
C ASN A 98 -11.66 -6.19 -3.87
N ARG A 99 -10.49 -6.73 -4.23
CA ARG A 99 -10.40 -8.10 -4.76
C ARG A 99 -10.36 -9.18 -3.67
N TYR A 100 -9.73 -8.88 -2.52
CA TYR A 100 -9.39 -9.90 -1.53
C TYR A 100 -10.06 -9.71 -0.16
N VAL A 101 -10.77 -8.59 0.05
CA VAL A 101 -11.47 -8.28 1.31
C VAL A 101 -12.94 -8.06 1.03
N LYS A 102 -13.83 -8.67 1.84
CA LYS A 102 -15.29 -8.52 1.65
C LYS A 102 -15.79 -7.10 1.91
N LYS A 103 -15.27 -6.46 2.94
CA LYS A 103 -15.62 -5.08 3.34
C LYS A 103 -14.43 -4.41 3.99
N PHE A 104 -14.22 -3.14 3.70
CA PHE A 104 -13.26 -2.28 4.38
C PHE A 104 -13.83 -0.87 4.54
N LYS A 105 -13.27 -0.09 5.46
CA LYS A 105 -13.60 1.33 5.64
C LYS A 105 -12.64 2.18 4.80
N TYR A 106 -13.20 3.14 4.08
CA TYR A 106 -12.44 4.14 3.36
C TYR A 106 -12.36 5.42 4.18
N TYR A 107 -11.16 5.96 4.34
CA TYR A 107 -10.87 7.24 4.96
C TYR A 107 -10.16 8.15 3.95
N ASN A 108 -10.60 9.39 3.85
CA ASN A 108 -9.93 10.37 3.01
C ASN A 108 -8.69 10.94 3.71
N PHE A 109 -7.83 11.62 2.98
CA PHE A 109 -6.58 12.17 3.51
C PHE A 109 -6.79 13.20 4.65
N LEU A 110 -7.93 13.86 4.76
CA LEU A 110 -8.20 14.81 5.85
C LEU A 110 -8.32 14.11 7.22
N GLU A 111 -8.59 12.80 7.21
CA GLU A 111 -8.69 11.95 8.40
C GLU A 111 -7.35 11.30 8.81
N ARG A 112 -6.25 11.77 8.22
CA ARG A 112 -4.89 11.33 8.52
C ARG A 112 -4.48 11.65 9.95
N GLY A 113 -3.59 10.86 10.53
CA GLY A 113 -3.10 11.06 11.90
C GLY A 113 -1.72 10.50 12.16
N SER A 114 -1.14 9.71 11.23
CA SER A 114 0.18 9.12 11.34
C SER A 114 1.15 9.73 10.31
N ASP A 115 2.22 9.03 9.94
CA ASP A 115 3.32 9.56 9.13
C ASP A 115 2.95 9.88 7.68
N GLU A 116 1.81 9.42 7.16
CA GLU A 116 1.31 9.89 5.88
C GLU A 116 1.15 11.42 5.85
N ARG A 117 0.91 12.06 7.01
CA ARG A 117 0.89 13.54 7.13
C ARG A 117 2.20 14.17 6.69
N GLN A 118 3.32 13.56 7.12
CA GLN A 118 4.65 14.11 6.87
C GLN A 118 5.08 13.84 5.43
N PHE A 119 4.93 12.60 4.99
CA PHE A 119 5.32 12.19 3.63
C PHE A 119 4.47 12.84 2.52
N CYS A 120 3.20 13.14 2.80
CA CYS A 120 2.30 13.82 1.86
C CYS A 120 2.19 15.33 2.12
N SER A 121 3.03 15.91 3.00
CA SER A 121 2.99 17.34 3.32
C SER A 121 3.28 18.21 2.10
N PRO A 122 2.79 19.48 2.08
CA PRO A 122 3.04 20.41 0.97
C PRO A 122 4.53 20.55 0.64
N GLY A 123 4.87 20.41 -0.65
CA GLY A 123 6.25 20.48 -1.13
C GLY A 123 7.05 19.17 -1.00
N ILE A 124 6.53 18.18 -0.28
CA ILE A 124 7.02 16.79 -0.27
C ILE A 124 6.17 15.96 -1.24
N ASP A 125 4.86 15.92 -1.04
CA ASP A 125 3.85 15.37 -1.94
C ASP A 125 4.16 13.96 -2.44
N LEU A 126 4.61 13.06 -1.54
CA LEU A 126 4.90 11.68 -1.90
C LEU A 126 3.60 10.87 -2.01
N PRO A 127 3.55 9.88 -2.90
CA PRO A 127 2.38 9.02 -3.09
C PRO A 127 2.31 7.95 -1.97
N ILE A 128 1.95 8.37 -0.76
CA ILE A 128 1.90 7.51 0.42
C ILE A 128 0.47 7.39 0.92
N CYS A 129 -0.01 6.17 1.09
CA CYS A 129 -1.30 5.85 1.70
C CYS A 129 -1.13 4.83 2.83
N SER A 130 -2.21 4.48 3.52
CA SER A 130 -2.17 3.51 4.62
C SER A 130 -3.17 2.38 4.39
N ILE A 131 -2.74 1.14 4.65
CA ILE A 131 -3.61 -0.03 4.76
C ILE A 131 -3.49 -0.53 6.19
N MET A 132 -4.59 -0.52 6.91
CA MET A 132 -4.67 -0.86 8.33
C MET A 132 -5.74 -1.92 8.58
N ARG A 133 -5.76 -2.43 9.80
CA ARG A 133 -6.95 -3.01 10.41
C ARG A 133 -7.80 -1.87 10.99
N SER A 134 -8.19 -1.91 12.25
CA SER A 134 -8.85 -0.73 12.84
C SER A 134 -7.95 0.50 12.76
N LYS A 135 -8.44 1.58 12.15
CA LYS A 135 -7.68 2.82 12.02
C LYS A 135 -7.37 3.41 13.40
N TYR A 136 -6.19 3.94 13.57
CA TYR A 136 -5.82 4.70 14.78
C TYR A 136 -6.91 5.73 15.14
N GLY A 137 -7.14 5.93 16.43
CA GLY A 137 -8.17 6.84 16.93
C GLY A 137 -9.63 6.37 16.73
N THR A 138 -9.87 5.16 16.23
CA THR A 138 -11.23 4.65 15.98
C THR A 138 -11.61 3.40 16.79
N TYR A 139 -10.73 2.94 17.67
CA TYR A 139 -10.99 1.79 18.54
C TYR A 139 -10.67 2.15 20.00
N PRO A 140 -11.47 1.64 20.97
CA PRO A 140 -11.35 2.05 22.38
C PRO A 140 -10.01 1.75 23.02
N GLU A 141 -9.32 0.69 22.54
CA GLU A 141 -8.04 0.24 23.05
C GLU A 141 -6.87 1.17 22.63
N TYR A 142 -7.10 2.04 21.65
CA TYR A 142 -6.08 2.94 21.10
C TYR A 142 -5.47 3.86 22.18
N HIS A 143 -4.15 3.87 22.27
CA HIS A 143 -3.35 4.63 23.24
C HIS A 143 -3.72 4.34 24.72
N THR A 144 -4.14 3.12 25.00
CA THR A 144 -4.38 2.62 26.36
C THR A 144 -3.62 1.32 26.61
N SER A 145 -3.51 0.89 27.86
CA SER A 145 -2.92 -0.42 28.24
C SER A 145 -3.70 -1.62 27.69
N LEU A 146 -4.89 -1.40 27.13
CA LEU A 146 -5.70 -2.44 26.49
C LEU A 146 -5.22 -2.73 25.06
N ASP A 147 -4.40 -1.88 24.46
CA ASP A 147 -3.72 -2.17 23.19
C ASP A 147 -2.53 -3.12 23.42
N ASN A 148 -2.82 -4.35 23.75
CA ASN A 148 -1.88 -5.36 24.15
C ASN A 148 -2.01 -6.64 23.29
N LEU A 149 -1.31 -7.71 23.68
CA LEU A 149 -1.31 -8.99 22.95
C LEU A 149 -2.67 -9.72 22.94
N GLN A 150 -3.61 -9.36 23.81
CA GLN A 150 -4.97 -9.91 23.78
C GLN A 150 -5.83 -9.24 22.70
N PHE A 151 -5.50 -8.01 22.32
CA PHE A 151 -6.21 -7.27 21.29
C PHE A 151 -5.77 -7.66 19.87
N ILE A 152 -4.52 -8.04 19.68
CA ILE A 152 -3.99 -8.49 18.38
C ILE A 152 -4.03 -10.01 18.26
N SER A 153 -3.98 -10.52 17.03
CA SER A 153 -3.98 -11.95 16.78
C SER A 153 -3.08 -12.34 15.61
N GLY A 154 -2.64 -13.60 15.59
CA GLY A 154 -1.93 -14.15 14.45
C GLY A 154 -2.73 -14.07 13.15
N LYS A 155 -4.07 -14.20 13.22
CA LYS A 155 -4.98 -14.07 12.08
C LYS A 155 -5.08 -12.62 11.58
N GLY A 156 -5.12 -11.65 12.50
CA GLY A 156 -5.07 -10.22 12.18
C GLY A 156 -3.77 -9.85 11.47
N LEU A 157 -2.63 -10.19 12.06
CA LEU A 157 -1.29 -9.96 11.51
C LEU A 157 -1.12 -10.62 10.13
N TYR A 158 -1.47 -11.91 10.01
CA TYR A 158 -1.35 -12.64 8.75
C TYR A 158 -2.29 -12.09 7.67
N GLY A 159 -3.50 -11.69 8.05
CA GLY A 159 -4.45 -11.04 7.15
C GLY A 159 -3.88 -9.75 6.56
N SER A 160 -3.29 -8.92 7.39
CA SER A 160 -2.65 -7.67 6.97
C SER A 160 -1.41 -7.91 6.11
N PHE A 161 -0.56 -8.86 6.49
CA PHE A 161 0.56 -9.32 5.65
C PHE A 161 0.08 -9.75 4.27
N LYS A 162 -0.99 -10.57 4.18
CA LYS A 162 -1.54 -11.02 2.90
C LYS A 162 -1.97 -9.87 2.00
N ILE A 163 -2.70 -8.90 2.53
CA ILE A 163 -3.20 -7.76 1.74
C ILE A 163 -2.05 -6.87 1.29
N LEU A 164 -1.12 -6.52 2.17
CA LEU A 164 0.06 -5.73 1.82
C LEU A 164 0.92 -6.46 0.78
N LYS A 165 1.16 -7.76 0.97
CA LYS A 165 1.85 -8.58 -0.03
C LYS A 165 1.16 -8.52 -1.38
N LYS A 166 -0.18 -8.70 -1.44
CA LYS A 166 -0.95 -8.60 -2.69
C LYS A 166 -0.84 -7.22 -3.33
N THR A 167 -0.85 -6.18 -2.52
CA THR A 167 -0.64 -4.80 -3.00
C THR A 167 0.73 -4.64 -3.65
N LEU A 168 1.78 -5.17 -3.05
CA LEU A 168 3.13 -5.12 -3.62
C LEU A 168 3.26 -6.00 -4.87
N GLU A 169 2.63 -7.19 -4.91
CA GLU A 169 2.57 -8.04 -6.11
C GLU A 169 1.90 -7.31 -7.29
N ILE A 170 0.82 -6.56 -7.02
CA ILE A 170 0.15 -5.73 -8.04
C ILE A 170 1.10 -4.67 -8.59
N LEU A 171 1.88 -4.00 -7.74
CA LEU A 171 2.88 -3.03 -8.20
C LEU A 171 3.92 -3.67 -9.12
N GLU A 172 4.40 -4.86 -8.79
CA GLU A 172 5.41 -5.58 -9.59
C GLU A 172 4.90 -5.94 -10.99
N ILE A 173 3.63 -6.30 -11.13
CA ILE A 173 3.03 -6.73 -12.40
C ILE A 173 2.27 -5.61 -13.15
N ASN A 174 2.22 -4.41 -12.61
CA ASN A 174 1.52 -3.28 -13.22
C ASN A 174 2.32 -2.68 -14.37
N PHE A 175 2.12 -3.20 -15.57
CA PHE A 175 2.75 -2.73 -16.80
C PHE A 175 1.80 -1.86 -17.60
N THR A 176 2.33 -0.81 -18.20
CA THR A 176 1.69 -0.11 -19.31
C THR A 176 2.29 -0.64 -20.61
N TYR A 177 1.50 -1.35 -21.36
CA TYR A 177 1.92 -1.81 -22.68
C TYR A 177 2.04 -0.64 -23.63
N LYS A 178 3.09 -0.61 -24.42
CA LYS A 178 3.29 0.39 -25.46
C LYS A 178 3.35 -0.33 -26.79
N ASN A 179 2.62 0.20 -27.78
CA ASN A 179 2.75 -0.28 -29.15
C ASN A 179 4.18 -0.01 -29.65
N ILE A 180 4.86 -1.06 -30.10
CA ILE A 180 6.22 -0.96 -30.66
C ILE A 180 6.21 -0.55 -32.13
N TYR A 181 5.07 -0.65 -32.80
CA TYR A 181 4.93 -0.25 -34.19
C TYR A 181 4.66 1.23 -34.28
N ASN A 182 5.58 2.00 -34.85
CA ASN A 182 5.36 3.41 -35.18
C ASN A 182 4.48 3.56 -36.44
N SER A 183 3.38 2.81 -36.50
CA SER A 183 2.46 2.88 -37.63
C SER A 183 1.40 3.96 -37.39
N LEU A 184 1.08 4.71 -38.44
CA LEU A 184 -0.02 5.70 -38.44
C LEU A 184 -1.39 5.02 -38.47
N CYS A 185 -1.47 3.71 -38.44
CA CYS A 185 -2.69 2.92 -38.54
C CYS A 185 -2.73 1.79 -37.52
N GLU A 186 -3.91 1.24 -37.34
CA GLU A 186 -4.11 0.07 -36.47
C GLU A 186 -3.29 -1.12 -36.95
N PRO A 187 -2.55 -1.82 -36.07
CA PRO A 187 -1.83 -3.04 -36.46
C PRO A 187 -2.80 -4.15 -36.90
N LYS A 188 -2.42 -4.94 -37.90
CA LYS A 188 -3.23 -6.05 -38.43
C LYS A 188 -3.26 -7.21 -37.44
N LEU A 189 -4.15 -7.09 -36.43
CA LEU A 189 -4.25 -8.04 -35.33
C LEU A 189 -4.66 -9.45 -35.76
N SER A 190 -5.31 -9.59 -36.93
CA SER A 190 -5.64 -10.91 -37.50
C SER A 190 -4.43 -11.79 -37.75
N ASN A 191 -3.26 -11.23 -38.05
CA ASN A 191 -2.02 -11.98 -38.23
C ASN A 191 -1.56 -12.71 -36.93
N PHE A 192 -2.07 -12.30 -35.80
CA PHE A 192 -1.75 -12.84 -34.48
C PHE A 192 -2.93 -13.60 -33.86
N ASN A 193 -3.99 -13.87 -34.61
CA ASN A 193 -5.24 -14.44 -34.12
C ASN A 193 -5.90 -13.64 -32.98
N LEU A 194 -5.65 -12.33 -32.92
CA LEU A 194 -6.17 -11.44 -31.88
C LEU A 194 -7.43 -10.70 -32.34
N ARG A 195 -7.94 -10.96 -33.55
CA ARG A 195 -9.16 -10.40 -34.07
C ARG A 195 -10.11 -11.52 -34.46
N PRO A 196 -11.35 -11.54 -33.96
CA PRO A 196 -12.32 -12.55 -34.38
C PRO A 196 -12.67 -12.38 -35.87
N PRO A 197 -13.04 -13.46 -36.57
CA PRO A 197 -13.45 -13.40 -37.98
C PRO A 197 -14.64 -12.47 -38.16
N ILE A 198 -14.63 -11.63 -39.19
CA ILE A 198 -15.69 -10.66 -39.50
C ILE A 198 -17.04 -11.35 -39.77
N SER A 199 -17.04 -12.61 -40.15
CA SER A 199 -18.23 -13.42 -40.44
C SER A 199 -18.98 -13.91 -39.19
N PHE A 200 -18.55 -13.61 -37.99
CA PHE A 200 -19.23 -14.05 -36.78
C PHE A 200 -20.46 -13.18 -36.48
N LYS A 201 -21.65 -13.80 -36.46
CA LYS A 201 -22.92 -13.17 -36.07
C LYS A 201 -23.05 -12.84 -34.58
N LYS A 202 -22.04 -13.02 -33.74
CA LYS A 202 -22.09 -12.65 -32.33
C LYS A 202 -21.61 -11.22 -32.15
N SER A 203 -22.50 -10.40 -31.58
CA SER A 203 -22.16 -9.06 -31.09
C SER A 203 -20.96 -9.11 -30.16
N TYR A 204 -20.04 -8.19 -30.33
CA TYR A 204 -18.98 -7.91 -29.39
C TYR A 204 -19.64 -7.35 -28.11
N GLY A 205 -19.69 -8.12 -27.01
CA GLY A 205 -20.07 -7.68 -25.70
C GLY A 205 -18.86 -7.20 -24.93
#